data_02ae86d92fe2300f9acae0dfb7bb1ddc
#
_entry.id   02ae86d92fe2300f9acae0dfb7bb1ddc
#
_cell.length_a   1.000
_cell.length_b   1.000
_cell.length_c   1.000
_cell.angle_alpha   90.00
_cell.angle_beta   90.00
_cell.angle_gamma   90.00
#
_symmetry.space_group_name_H-M   'P 1'
#
loop_
_entity.id
_entity.type
_entity.pdbx_description
1 polymer ?
#
loop_
_entity_poly.entity_id
_entity_poly.type
_entity_poly.pdbx_seq_one_letter_code
_entity_poly.pdbx_strand_id
1 'polypeptide(L)'
;MPPEKKTFINVDELMPQLSLQDVARFYGLSLPELHQVGSEIRTRCFLNCDKTQETGDRAIAIKSDDPTTKWHCHQYGCGKGGNLVSLCDLLKPGDAAGGRPRGDRFKGIAADLLAMTKGERSPEGAAPAAPRPLAPPAEKSNVPLVRSENERARGLTELDRKFTLEIGDMPPSASSYFRRRPFLSPEVCRAWRMGYLPRATGEDKSGGTMRGKIVYPYLSDSGEILTWFGRDPDYEEKNKTWLASDKSEREPEKFHFIKGFHRGIELFGQHKLREPSATAKLKELGLVLVEGPNDVIRLGTLGIPAVGLCSNTISREQAEKAARLARECGNGVVTIFLDCDPEGENGMKQCLGYLAQLTPVQLAWTSKMYGGKFNGRQPESLSIEEWREIAGFLARST
;
A
#
# COMPACT_ATOMS: atom_id res chain seq x y z
N MET A 1 -48.77 13.66 -22.90
CA MET A 1 -48.27 13.71 -21.53
C MET A 1 -47.01 14.55 -21.52
N PRO A 2 -46.86 15.54 -20.69
CA PRO A 2 -45.59 16.29 -20.56
C PRO A 2 -44.52 15.34 -20.03
N PRO A 3 -43.26 15.48 -20.44
CA PRO A 3 -42.17 14.63 -19.95
C PRO A 3 -41.98 14.89 -18.45
N GLU A 4 -41.96 13.80 -17.65
CA GLU A 4 -41.59 13.86 -16.23
C GLU A 4 -40.25 14.55 -16.07
N LYS A 5 -40.22 15.63 -15.30
CA LYS A 5 -38.96 16.29 -14.92
C LYS A 5 -38.11 15.31 -14.14
N LYS A 6 -37.02 14.81 -14.74
CA LYS A 6 -36.02 14.02 -14.05
C LYS A 6 -35.45 14.86 -12.91
N THR A 7 -35.88 14.58 -11.69
CA THR A 7 -35.34 15.22 -10.49
C THR A 7 -33.91 14.69 -10.29
N PHE A 8 -32.94 15.57 -10.38
CA PHE A 8 -31.56 15.24 -10.09
C PHE A 8 -31.39 15.12 -8.57
N ILE A 9 -30.94 13.98 -8.07
CA ILE A 9 -30.69 13.73 -6.67
C ILE A 9 -29.22 14.03 -6.40
N ASN A 10 -28.91 15.05 -5.62
CA ASN A 10 -27.56 15.38 -5.19
C ASN A 10 -27.17 14.55 -3.97
N VAL A 11 -26.42 13.49 -4.19
CA VAL A 11 -26.01 12.55 -3.15
C VAL A 11 -25.06 13.18 -2.12
N ASP A 12 -24.25 14.16 -2.53
CA ASP A 12 -23.29 14.84 -1.64
C ASP A 12 -24.02 15.73 -0.61
N GLU A 13 -25.23 16.19 -0.89
CA GLU A 13 -26.10 16.91 0.06
C GLU A 13 -26.85 15.97 1.00
N LEU A 14 -27.07 14.72 0.63
CA LEU A 14 -27.78 13.73 1.43
C LEU A 14 -26.87 13.03 2.43
N MET A 15 -25.63 12.70 2.04
CA MET A 15 -24.71 11.95 2.88
C MET A 15 -24.47 12.56 4.27
N PRO A 16 -24.28 13.89 4.42
CA PRO A 16 -24.09 14.50 5.74
C PRO A 16 -25.30 14.40 6.68
N GLN A 17 -26.49 14.11 6.13
CA GLN A 17 -27.74 14.01 6.90
C GLN A 17 -28.01 12.59 7.40
N LEU A 18 -27.18 11.63 6.98
CA LEU A 18 -27.38 10.20 7.23
C LEU A 18 -26.25 9.62 8.08
N SER A 19 -26.61 8.70 8.93
CA SER A 19 -25.68 7.90 9.75
C SER A 19 -25.61 6.46 9.25
N LEU A 20 -24.61 5.72 9.75
CA LEU A 20 -24.55 4.27 9.55
C LEU A 20 -25.81 3.56 10.08
N GLN A 21 -26.40 4.08 11.15
CA GLN A 21 -27.62 3.53 11.75
C GLN A 21 -28.82 3.68 10.81
N ASP A 22 -28.90 4.76 10.06
CA ASP A 22 -29.97 4.98 9.08
C ASP A 22 -29.85 3.99 7.92
N VAL A 23 -28.63 3.76 7.42
CA VAL A 23 -28.36 2.76 6.39
C VAL A 23 -28.70 1.37 6.89
N ALA A 24 -28.28 1.02 8.12
CA ALA A 24 -28.57 -0.28 8.71
C ALA A 24 -30.08 -0.50 8.87
N ARG A 25 -30.79 0.50 9.40
CA ARG A 25 -32.25 0.46 9.56
C ARG A 25 -32.95 0.29 8.22
N PHE A 26 -32.51 0.99 7.19
CA PHE A 26 -33.11 0.93 5.86
C PHE A 26 -32.99 -0.47 5.25
N TYR A 27 -31.80 -1.06 5.28
CA TYR A 27 -31.55 -2.40 4.73
C TYR A 27 -31.85 -3.56 5.72
N GLY A 28 -32.44 -3.28 6.88
CA GLY A 28 -32.80 -4.31 7.85
C GLY A 28 -31.60 -5.00 8.52
N LEU A 29 -30.46 -4.33 8.62
CA LEU A 29 -29.28 -4.86 9.27
C LEU A 29 -29.34 -4.65 10.78
N SER A 30 -29.01 -5.69 11.53
CA SER A 30 -28.70 -5.57 12.96
C SER A 30 -27.24 -5.11 13.09
N LEU A 31 -27.02 -3.90 13.58
CA LEU A 31 -25.67 -3.43 13.88
C LEU A 31 -25.17 -4.09 15.16
N PRO A 32 -23.98 -4.66 15.16
CA PRO A 32 -23.29 -5.06 16.38
C PRO A 32 -23.00 -3.84 17.27
N GLU A 33 -22.62 -4.10 18.51
CA GLU A 33 -22.31 -3.06 19.48
C GLU A 33 -21.27 -2.07 18.95
N LEU A 34 -21.53 -0.77 19.13
CA LEU A 34 -20.68 0.32 18.67
C LEU A 34 -19.79 0.81 19.82
N HIS A 35 -18.50 0.78 19.64
CA HIS A 35 -17.51 1.23 20.63
C HIS A 35 -16.81 2.52 20.17
N GLN A 36 -16.85 3.57 21.00
CA GLN A 36 -16.08 4.79 20.73
C GLN A 36 -14.59 4.53 21.02
N VAL A 37 -13.72 4.81 20.05
CA VAL A 37 -12.25 4.70 20.16
C VAL A 37 -11.61 5.95 19.57
N GLY A 38 -11.33 6.95 20.41
CA GLY A 38 -10.87 8.26 19.95
C GLY A 38 -11.91 8.94 19.06
N SER A 39 -11.52 9.39 17.86
CA SER A 39 -12.40 9.99 16.86
C SER A 39 -13.11 8.94 15.97
N GLU A 40 -12.96 7.66 16.24
CA GLU A 40 -13.57 6.58 15.46
C GLU A 40 -14.60 5.81 16.28
N ILE A 41 -15.67 5.39 15.61
CA ILE A 41 -16.59 4.38 16.11
C ILE A 41 -16.15 3.03 15.55
N ARG A 42 -15.98 2.03 16.41
CA ARG A 42 -15.57 0.68 16.06
C ARG A 42 -16.70 -0.32 16.31
N THR A 43 -16.83 -1.30 15.41
CA THR A 43 -17.82 -2.37 15.52
C THR A 43 -17.33 -3.64 14.83
N ARG A 44 -18.01 -4.75 15.08
CA ARG A 44 -17.81 -6.02 14.33
C ARG A 44 -18.15 -5.83 12.86
N CYS A 45 -17.56 -6.66 12.00
CA CYS A 45 -17.93 -6.68 10.60
C CYS A 45 -19.35 -7.21 10.42
N PHE A 46 -20.25 -6.36 9.96
CA PHE A 46 -21.64 -6.70 9.61
C PHE A 46 -21.81 -7.09 8.13
N LEU A 47 -20.72 -7.12 7.36
CA LEU A 47 -20.72 -7.48 5.94
C LEU A 47 -20.46 -8.98 5.73
N ASN A 48 -20.46 -9.79 6.79
CA ASN A 48 -20.14 -11.23 6.74
C ASN A 48 -18.86 -11.54 5.93
N CYS A 49 -17.87 -10.68 6.03
CA CYS A 49 -16.62 -10.82 5.29
C CYS A 49 -15.67 -11.83 5.93
N ASP A 50 -15.94 -12.30 7.15
CA ASP A 50 -15.10 -13.24 7.86
C ASP A 50 -15.84 -14.52 8.24
N LYS A 51 -15.12 -15.62 8.09
CA LYS A 51 -15.53 -16.94 8.52
C LYS A 51 -14.79 -17.41 9.76
N THR A 52 -13.73 -16.70 10.18
CA THR A 52 -12.96 -17.02 11.38
C THR A 52 -13.37 -16.04 12.48
N GLN A 53 -14.02 -16.56 13.49
CA GLN A 53 -14.63 -15.80 14.61
C GLN A 53 -13.63 -15.13 15.56
N GLU A 54 -12.33 -15.16 15.27
CA GLU A 54 -11.29 -14.79 16.23
C GLU A 54 -10.80 -13.35 16.16
N THR A 55 -11.18 -12.59 15.15
CA THR A 55 -10.76 -11.19 15.07
C THR A 55 -11.83 -10.27 15.63
N GLY A 56 -11.53 -9.82 16.76
CA GLY A 56 -12.12 -8.83 17.64
C GLY A 56 -13.34 -8.01 17.20
N ASP A 57 -14.09 -7.63 18.18
CA ASP A 57 -15.31 -6.81 18.18
C ASP A 57 -15.21 -5.45 17.47
N ARG A 58 -14.10 -5.15 16.77
CA ARG A 58 -13.75 -3.81 16.30
C ARG A 58 -13.19 -3.77 14.87
N ALA A 59 -13.63 -4.69 14.04
CA ALA A 59 -13.14 -4.84 12.68
C ALA A 59 -13.46 -3.63 11.77
N ILE A 60 -14.65 -3.04 11.91
CA ILE A 60 -15.04 -1.85 11.14
C ILE A 60 -14.73 -0.59 11.93
N ALA A 61 -14.00 0.33 11.29
CA ALA A 61 -13.76 1.69 11.74
C ALA A 61 -14.63 2.67 10.96
N ILE A 62 -15.27 3.60 11.65
CA ILE A 62 -16.12 4.65 11.10
C ILE A 62 -15.60 5.96 11.67
N LYS A 63 -15.25 6.93 10.82
CA LYS A 63 -14.88 8.26 11.26
C LYS A 63 -16.13 9.03 11.68
N SER A 64 -16.20 9.38 12.96
CA SER A 64 -17.35 10.08 13.53
C SER A 64 -17.41 11.57 13.20
N ASP A 65 -16.27 12.16 12.84
CA ASP A 65 -16.09 13.56 12.48
C ASP A 65 -16.17 13.85 10.97
N ASP A 66 -16.33 12.79 10.15
CA ASP A 66 -16.43 12.92 8.70
C ASP A 66 -17.90 12.97 8.25
N PRO A 67 -18.37 14.11 7.69
CA PRO A 67 -19.77 14.26 7.27
C PRO A 67 -20.18 13.28 6.17
N THR A 68 -19.22 12.63 5.49
CA THR A 68 -19.50 11.59 4.48
C THR A 68 -19.56 10.19 5.07
N THR A 69 -19.41 10.05 6.38
CA THR A 69 -19.42 8.77 7.12
C THR A 69 -18.48 7.74 6.46
N LYS A 70 -17.20 8.11 6.36
CA LYS A 70 -16.21 7.18 5.84
C LYS A 70 -16.02 6.00 6.80
N TRP A 71 -16.02 4.83 6.24
CA TRP A 71 -15.85 3.58 6.96
C TRP A 71 -14.80 2.68 6.30
N HIS A 72 -14.18 1.80 7.08
CA HIS A 72 -13.23 0.81 6.58
C HIS A 72 -13.30 -0.47 7.43
N CYS A 73 -13.32 -1.62 6.76
CA CYS A 73 -13.21 -2.92 7.44
C CYS A 73 -11.75 -3.36 7.48
N HIS A 74 -11.21 -3.43 8.67
CA HIS A 74 -9.85 -3.92 8.93
C HIS A 74 -9.77 -5.44 9.05
N GLN A 75 -10.89 -6.14 8.86
CA GLN A 75 -10.91 -7.59 8.85
C GLN A 75 -10.00 -8.13 7.76
N TYR A 76 -9.17 -9.09 8.09
CA TYR A 76 -8.28 -9.72 7.14
C TYR A 76 -9.05 -10.28 5.92
N GLY A 77 -8.55 -9.96 4.74
CA GLY A 77 -9.17 -10.37 3.46
C GLY A 77 -10.45 -9.63 3.08
N CYS A 78 -10.97 -8.73 3.93
CA CYS A 78 -12.12 -7.88 3.57
C CYS A 78 -11.69 -6.63 2.81
N GLY A 79 -10.90 -5.75 3.43
CA GLY A 79 -10.42 -4.49 2.84
C GLY A 79 -11.49 -3.57 2.28
N LYS A 80 -12.78 -3.84 2.55
CA LYS A 80 -13.90 -3.05 2.07
C LYS A 80 -13.98 -1.75 2.84
N GLY A 81 -14.29 -0.67 2.15
CA GLY A 81 -14.40 0.65 2.76
C GLY A 81 -14.92 1.69 1.78
N GLY A 82 -15.10 2.90 2.26
CA GLY A 82 -15.56 4.03 1.47
C GLY A 82 -16.50 4.95 2.23
N ASN A 83 -17.45 5.56 1.55
CA ASN A 83 -18.53 6.38 2.13
C ASN A 83 -19.87 5.62 2.15
N LEU A 84 -20.96 6.30 2.52
CA LEU A 84 -22.29 5.68 2.56
C LEU A 84 -22.75 5.14 1.21
N VAL A 85 -22.37 5.77 0.09
CA VAL A 85 -22.72 5.27 -1.26
C VAL A 85 -22.11 3.89 -1.50
N SER A 86 -20.84 3.70 -1.14
CA SER A 86 -20.16 2.40 -1.30
C SER A 86 -20.73 1.34 -0.35
N LEU A 87 -21.20 1.75 0.83
CA LEU A 87 -21.88 0.85 1.75
C LEU A 87 -23.25 0.41 1.20
N CYS A 88 -24.05 1.35 0.70
CA CYS A 88 -25.34 1.03 0.06
C CYS A 88 -25.15 0.11 -1.16
N ASP A 89 -24.08 0.30 -1.95
CA ASP A 89 -23.77 -0.58 -3.08
C ASP A 89 -23.51 -2.03 -2.65
N LEU A 90 -22.86 -2.23 -1.51
CA LEU A 90 -22.61 -3.56 -0.95
C LEU A 90 -23.85 -4.21 -0.35
N LEU A 91 -24.81 -3.41 0.16
CA LEU A 91 -26.00 -3.90 0.86
C LEU A 91 -27.22 -4.06 -0.06
N LYS A 92 -27.25 -3.29 -1.16
CA LYS A 92 -28.34 -3.35 -2.13
C LYS A 92 -28.35 -4.69 -2.88
N PRO A 93 -29.52 -5.36 -3.03
CA PRO A 93 -29.64 -6.58 -3.80
C PRO A 93 -29.05 -6.49 -5.21
N GLY A 94 -28.52 -7.60 -5.71
CA GLY A 94 -27.81 -7.69 -6.99
C GLY A 94 -26.30 -7.54 -6.85
N ASP A 95 -25.58 -7.67 -7.97
CA ASP A 95 -24.12 -7.63 -7.98
C ASP A 95 -23.60 -6.22 -7.66
N ALA A 96 -22.80 -6.12 -6.61
CA ALA A 96 -22.12 -4.87 -6.27
C ALA A 96 -21.15 -4.46 -7.41
N ALA A 97 -21.01 -3.16 -7.63
CA ALA A 97 -20.22 -2.63 -8.75
C ALA A 97 -18.71 -2.96 -8.64
N GLY A 98 -18.24 -3.44 -7.51
CA GLY A 98 -16.81 -3.73 -7.26
C GLY A 98 -15.92 -2.49 -7.32
N GLY A 99 -16.53 -1.29 -7.33
CA GLY A 99 -15.89 0.01 -7.40
C GLY A 99 -16.93 1.12 -7.25
N ARG A 100 -16.73 2.28 -7.88
CA ARG A 100 -17.72 3.37 -7.82
C ARG A 100 -18.96 3.02 -8.65
N PRO A 101 -20.17 2.90 -8.06
CA PRO A 101 -21.39 2.56 -8.79
C PRO A 101 -21.71 3.62 -9.85
N ARG A 102 -22.28 3.20 -10.98
CA ARG A 102 -22.63 4.05 -12.12
C ARG A 102 -24.00 3.66 -12.70
N GLY A 103 -24.53 4.50 -13.59
CA GLY A 103 -25.76 4.21 -14.33
C GLY A 103 -26.96 4.00 -13.40
N ASP A 104 -27.79 3.00 -13.72
CA ASP A 104 -29.04 2.75 -12.99
C ASP A 104 -28.80 2.24 -11.56
N ARG A 105 -27.70 1.53 -11.31
CA ARG A 105 -27.33 1.15 -9.95
C ARG A 105 -27.05 2.36 -9.07
N PHE A 106 -26.31 3.35 -9.56
CA PHE A 106 -26.09 4.61 -8.84
C PHE A 106 -27.39 5.39 -8.60
N LYS A 107 -28.28 5.45 -9.60
CA LYS A 107 -29.61 6.09 -9.46
C LYS A 107 -30.45 5.40 -8.38
N GLY A 108 -30.42 4.06 -8.36
CA GLY A 108 -31.09 3.28 -7.33
C GLY A 108 -30.54 3.55 -5.93
N ILE A 109 -29.22 3.67 -5.77
CA ILE A 109 -28.60 4.02 -4.48
C ILE A 109 -28.96 5.45 -4.07
N ALA A 110 -28.96 6.40 -5.00
CA ALA A 110 -29.35 7.78 -4.73
C ALA A 110 -30.82 7.88 -4.28
N ALA A 111 -31.71 7.07 -4.87
CA ALA A 111 -33.11 6.98 -4.44
C ALA A 111 -33.23 6.38 -3.02
N ASP A 112 -32.44 5.34 -2.70
CA ASP A 112 -32.41 4.74 -1.37
C ASP A 112 -31.92 5.75 -0.33
N LEU A 113 -30.84 6.51 -0.60
CA LEU A 113 -30.36 7.55 0.30
C LEU A 113 -31.41 8.64 0.54
N LEU A 114 -32.13 9.05 -0.52
CA LEU A 114 -33.23 10.02 -0.38
C LEU A 114 -34.41 9.45 0.45
N ALA A 115 -34.71 8.17 0.29
CA ALA A 115 -35.75 7.50 1.10
C ALA A 115 -35.33 7.41 2.57
N MET A 116 -34.05 7.14 2.85
CA MET A 116 -33.50 7.15 4.20
C MET A 116 -33.65 8.48 4.91
N THR A 117 -33.42 9.62 4.22
CA THR A 117 -33.60 10.96 4.82
C THR A 117 -35.05 11.23 5.19
N LYS A 118 -36.01 10.54 4.57
CA LYS A 118 -37.45 10.61 4.90
C LYS A 118 -37.89 9.62 5.97
N GLY A 119 -36.95 8.81 6.48
CA GLY A 119 -37.24 7.76 7.45
C GLY A 119 -37.97 6.53 6.88
N GLU A 120 -37.99 6.38 5.56
CA GLU A 120 -38.60 5.23 4.87
C GLU A 120 -37.74 3.96 5.07
N ARG A 121 -38.37 2.78 4.91
CA ARG A 121 -37.68 1.48 4.87
C ARG A 121 -37.60 0.99 3.43
N SER A 122 -36.61 0.15 3.12
CA SER A 122 -36.50 -0.47 1.80
C SER A 122 -37.82 -1.18 1.45
N PRO A 123 -38.40 -0.92 0.26
CA PRO A 123 -39.61 -1.63 -0.18
C PRO A 123 -39.37 -3.13 -0.37
N GLU A 124 -38.13 -3.53 -0.58
CA GLU A 124 -37.70 -4.92 -0.65
C GLU A 124 -37.30 -5.44 0.73
N GLY A 125 -38.20 -5.42 1.72
CA GLY A 125 -37.99 -5.95 3.08
C GLY A 125 -37.40 -7.36 3.12
N ALA A 126 -36.29 -7.55 2.45
CA ALA A 126 -35.50 -8.76 2.48
C ALA A 126 -34.64 -8.73 3.73
N ALA A 127 -34.95 -9.63 4.65
CA ALA A 127 -33.88 -10.20 5.47
C ALA A 127 -32.65 -10.38 4.58
N PRO A 128 -31.42 -10.01 5.04
CA PRO A 128 -30.21 -10.23 4.26
C PRO A 128 -30.30 -11.65 3.72
N ALA A 129 -30.26 -11.81 2.39
CA ALA A 129 -30.33 -13.12 1.77
C ALA A 129 -29.33 -13.97 2.52
N ALA A 130 -29.80 -15.08 3.11
CA ALA A 130 -28.95 -16.00 3.82
C ALA A 130 -27.71 -16.21 2.94
N PRO A 131 -26.50 -16.02 3.47
CA PRO A 131 -25.30 -16.00 2.67
C PRO A 131 -25.39 -17.18 1.73
N ARG A 132 -25.48 -16.90 0.43
CA ARG A 132 -25.42 -17.96 -0.60
C ARG A 132 -24.21 -18.77 -0.22
N PRO A 133 -24.31 -20.11 -0.07
CA PRO A 133 -23.13 -20.90 0.23
C PRO A 133 -22.13 -20.49 -0.84
N LEU A 134 -21.11 -19.73 -0.43
CA LEU A 134 -19.99 -19.48 -1.28
C LEU A 134 -19.55 -20.86 -1.71
N ALA A 135 -19.45 -21.08 -3.02
CA ALA A 135 -18.86 -22.30 -3.55
C ALA A 135 -17.66 -22.60 -2.66
N PRO A 136 -17.48 -23.86 -2.21
CA PRO A 136 -16.39 -24.22 -1.32
C PRO A 136 -15.18 -23.48 -1.84
N PRO A 137 -14.41 -22.78 -0.97
CA PRO A 137 -13.28 -22.01 -1.44
C PRO A 137 -12.52 -22.94 -2.34
N ALA A 138 -12.46 -22.62 -3.65
CA ALA A 138 -11.58 -23.33 -4.55
C ALA A 138 -10.29 -23.37 -3.79
N GLU A 139 -9.76 -24.57 -3.53
CA GLU A 139 -8.52 -24.75 -2.78
C GLU A 139 -7.62 -23.64 -3.23
N LYS A 140 -7.25 -22.75 -2.32
CA LYS A 140 -6.39 -21.63 -2.62
C LYS A 140 -5.11 -22.23 -3.15
N SER A 141 -5.08 -22.47 -4.45
CA SER A 141 -3.86 -22.72 -5.15
C SER A 141 -3.07 -21.43 -4.98
N ASN A 142 -2.11 -21.48 -4.09
CA ASN A 142 -1.37 -20.35 -3.55
C ASN A 142 -0.53 -19.62 -4.60
N VAL A 143 -0.85 -19.63 -5.89
CA VAL A 143 0.05 -19.00 -6.85
C VAL A 143 -0.59 -18.43 -8.13
N PRO A 144 -1.68 -18.92 -8.75
CA PRO A 144 -1.93 -18.51 -10.14
C PRO A 144 -2.60 -17.15 -10.33
N LEU A 145 -3.56 -16.76 -9.47
CA LEU A 145 -4.36 -15.53 -9.70
C LEU A 145 -3.54 -14.25 -9.52
N VAL A 146 -2.70 -14.21 -8.50
CA VAL A 146 -1.87 -13.06 -8.20
C VAL A 146 -0.75 -12.89 -9.23
N ARG A 147 -0.14 -14.00 -9.69
CA ARG A 147 0.81 -13.97 -10.80
C ARG A 147 0.17 -13.50 -12.11
N SER A 148 -1.06 -13.90 -12.42
CA SER A 148 -1.73 -13.49 -13.65
C SER A 148 -2.05 -11.99 -13.69
N GLU A 149 -2.36 -11.36 -12.55
CA GLU A 149 -2.57 -9.91 -12.46
C GLU A 149 -1.24 -9.15 -12.57
N ASN A 150 -0.20 -9.63 -11.91
CA ASN A 150 1.14 -9.07 -12.06
C ASN A 150 1.74 -9.37 -13.46
N GLU A 151 1.39 -10.48 -14.09
CA GLU A 151 1.76 -10.82 -15.46
C GLU A 151 1.15 -9.89 -16.51
N ARG A 152 -0.05 -9.40 -16.31
CA ARG A 152 -0.66 -8.37 -17.18
C ARG A 152 0.08 -7.04 -17.13
N ALA A 153 0.83 -6.77 -16.07
CA ALA A 153 1.69 -5.60 -15.95
C ALA A 153 3.02 -5.72 -16.73
N ARG A 154 3.32 -6.89 -17.32
CA ARG A 154 4.58 -7.21 -18.00
C ARG A 154 4.85 -6.51 -19.33
N GLY A 155 4.00 -5.63 -19.83
CA GLY A 155 4.13 -5.05 -21.19
C GLY A 155 5.38 -4.19 -21.48
N LEU A 156 6.42 -4.19 -20.60
CA LEU A 156 7.55 -3.27 -20.70
C LEU A 156 8.90 -3.95 -20.39
N THR A 157 9.20 -5.07 -21.04
CA THR A 157 10.38 -5.91 -20.74
C THR A 157 11.74 -5.24 -20.97
N GLU A 158 11.82 -4.14 -21.72
CA GLU A 158 13.08 -3.49 -22.11
C GLU A 158 13.09 -1.98 -21.82
N LEU A 159 12.31 -1.55 -20.82
CA LEU A 159 12.22 -0.12 -20.53
C LEU A 159 13.54 0.47 -20.05
N ASP A 160 14.35 -0.31 -19.38
CA ASP A 160 15.68 0.04 -18.87
C ASP A 160 16.67 0.43 -19.98
N ARG A 161 16.51 -0.05 -21.22
CA ARG A 161 17.32 0.38 -22.38
C ARG A 161 17.10 1.85 -22.77
N LYS A 162 16.02 2.47 -22.28
CA LYS A 162 15.63 3.85 -22.61
C LYS A 162 15.97 4.85 -21.50
N PHE A 163 16.60 4.39 -20.43
CA PHE A 163 16.93 5.26 -19.31
C PHE A 163 18.13 6.15 -19.61
N THR A 164 18.02 7.40 -19.22
CA THR A 164 19.14 8.31 -19.09
C THR A 164 19.80 8.07 -17.75
N LEU A 165 21.10 7.75 -17.74
CA LEU A 165 21.86 7.47 -16.52
C LEU A 165 22.87 8.58 -16.22
N GLU A 166 23.31 9.33 -17.23
CA GLU A 166 24.24 10.44 -17.06
C GLU A 166 23.51 11.67 -16.55
N ILE A 167 23.95 12.19 -15.41
CA ILE A 167 23.28 13.30 -14.71
C ILE A 167 23.23 14.57 -15.58
N GLY A 168 24.23 14.77 -16.46
CA GLY A 168 24.31 15.92 -17.37
C GLY A 168 23.20 15.94 -18.41
N ASP A 169 22.67 14.79 -18.77
CA ASP A 169 21.63 14.62 -19.79
C ASP A 169 20.20 14.62 -19.21
N MET A 170 20.08 14.77 -17.88
CA MET A 170 18.79 14.77 -17.20
C MET A 170 18.24 16.20 -17.03
N PRO A 171 16.91 16.37 -16.96
CA PRO A 171 16.31 17.65 -16.57
C PRO A 171 16.70 18.03 -15.13
N PRO A 172 16.63 19.34 -14.77
CA PRO A 172 17.14 19.84 -13.47
C PRO A 172 16.61 19.10 -12.25
N SER A 173 15.34 18.75 -12.20
CA SER A 173 14.74 18.01 -11.08
C SER A 173 15.32 16.60 -10.94
N ALA A 174 15.42 15.85 -12.04
CA ALA A 174 16.03 14.52 -12.02
C ALA A 174 17.52 14.61 -11.68
N SER A 175 18.27 15.53 -12.31
CA SER A 175 19.69 15.78 -11.95
C SER A 175 19.87 16.08 -10.47
N SER A 176 19.03 16.95 -9.91
CA SER A 176 19.03 17.29 -8.47
C SER A 176 18.78 16.06 -7.59
N TYR A 177 17.85 15.20 -8.00
CA TYR A 177 17.55 13.96 -7.26
C TYR A 177 18.77 13.04 -7.18
N PHE A 178 19.47 12.79 -8.31
CA PHE A 178 20.66 11.93 -8.35
C PHE A 178 21.86 12.57 -7.64
N ARG A 179 22.06 13.89 -7.75
CA ARG A 179 23.13 14.60 -7.02
C ARG A 179 23.00 14.49 -5.50
N ARG A 180 21.77 14.47 -4.99
CA ARG A 180 21.54 14.25 -3.55
C ARG A 180 21.74 12.79 -3.11
N ARG A 181 21.90 11.87 -4.07
CA ARG A 181 22.08 10.42 -3.86
C ARG A 181 23.28 9.88 -4.63
N PRO A 182 24.51 10.29 -4.25
CA PRO A 182 25.71 9.94 -5.02
C PRO A 182 25.98 8.44 -5.10
N PHE A 183 25.31 7.63 -4.24
CA PHE A 183 25.36 6.17 -4.33
C PHE A 183 24.60 5.61 -5.55
N LEU A 184 23.75 6.39 -6.19
CA LEU A 184 23.07 6.03 -7.45
C LEU A 184 23.98 6.39 -8.63
N SER A 185 25.17 5.82 -8.68
CA SER A 185 26.05 5.96 -9.85
C SER A 185 25.44 5.26 -11.09
N PRO A 186 25.89 5.59 -12.31
CA PRO A 186 25.43 4.90 -13.52
C PRO A 186 25.60 3.36 -13.44
N GLU A 187 26.67 2.86 -12.79
CA GLU A 187 26.93 1.44 -12.59
C GLU A 187 25.88 0.82 -11.68
N VAL A 188 25.58 1.47 -10.55
CA VAL A 188 24.55 1.03 -9.61
C VAL A 188 23.18 1.06 -10.29
N CYS A 189 22.88 2.11 -11.02
CA CYS A 189 21.63 2.20 -11.78
C CYS A 189 21.47 1.07 -12.80
N ARG A 190 22.54 0.71 -13.53
CA ARG A 190 22.53 -0.45 -14.44
C ARG A 190 22.31 -1.77 -13.68
N ALA A 191 23.04 -1.98 -12.57
CA ALA A 191 22.93 -3.20 -11.76
C ALA A 191 21.55 -3.40 -11.14
N TRP A 192 20.83 -2.31 -10.86
CA TRP A 192 19.46 -2.31 -10.34
C TRP A 192 18.41 -2.12 -11.43
N ARG A 193 18.82 -1.99 -12.70
CA ARG A 193 17.95 -1.74 -13.86
C ARG A 193 17.03 -0.54 -13.65
N MET A 194 17.51 0.53 -13.01
CA MET A 194 16.76 1.74 -12.70
C MET A 194 17.39 2.96 -13.40
N GLY A 195 16.62 4.02 -13.56
CA GLY A 195 17.13 5.26 -14.15
C GLY A 195 16.04 6.28 -14.42
N TYR A 196 16.42 7.41 -14.98
CA TYR A 196 15.44 8.41 -15.43
C TYR A 196 14.90 8.04 -16.81
N LEU A 197 13.59 7.91 -16.95
CA LEU A 197 12.94 7.72 -18.25
C LEU A 197 12.53 9.08 -18.82
N PRO A 198 13.18 9.57 -19.89
CA PRO A 198 12.88 10.87 -20.48
C PRO A 198 11.41 11.02 -20.89
N ARG A 199 10.90 12.23 -20.90
CA ARG A 199 9.58 12.53 -21.48
C ARG A 199 9.56 12.09 -22.94
N ALA A 200 8.41 11.65 -23.44
CA ALA A 200 8.30 11.20 -24.82
C ALA A 200 8.60 12.37 -25.79
N THR A 201 9.47 12.10 -26.77
CA THR A 201 9.71 12.97 -27.90
C THR A 201 9.30 12.20 -29.18
N GLY A 202 8.41 12.77 -30.00
CA GLY A 202 7.94 12.12 -31.22
C GLY A 202 6.96 10.97 -30.99
N GLU A 203 7.06 9.91 -31.80
CA GLU A 203 6.10 8.80 -31.85
C GLU A 203 6.31 7.74 -30.77
N ASP A 204 7.46 7.68 -30.09
CA ASP A 204 7.74 6.70 -29.05
C ASP A 204 6.96 6.99 -27.77
N LYS A 205 5.80 6.36 -27.64
CA LYS A 205 4.92 6.42 -26.45
C LYS A 205 5.17 5.28 -25.45
N SER A 206 6.16 4.41 -25.69
CA SER A 206 6.48 3.32 -24.75
C SER A 206 6.87 3.88 -23.38
N GLY A 207 6.54 3.14 -22.31
CA GLY A 207 6.75 3.61 -20.94
C GLY A 207 5.57 4.40 -20.36
N GLY A 208 4.64 4.89 -21.17
CA GLY A 208 3.37 5.48 -20.74
C GLY A 208 3.52 6.45 -19.57
N THR A 209 2.85 6.17 -18.46
CA THR A 209 2.84 6.99 -17.24
C THR A 209 4.18 7.03 -16.49
N MET A 210 5.17 6.20 -16.87
CA MET A 210 6.53 6.22 -16.30
C MET A 210 7.40 7.32 -16.92
N ARG A 211 7.01 7.89 -18.06
CA ARG A 211 7.76 8.99 -18.70
C ARG A 211 7.91 10.20 -17.78
N GLY A 212 9.09 10.77 -17.74
CA GLY A 212 9.45 11.89 -16.88
C GLY A 212 9.70 11.52 -15.42
N LYS A 213 9.83 10.22 -15.11
CA LYS A 213 10.06 9.72 -13.75
C LYS A 213 11.40 8.99 -13.62
N ILE A 214 11.86 8.85 -12.40
CA ILE A 214 12.89 7.90 -12.02
C ILE A 214 12.21 6.56 -11.85
N VAL A 215 12.58 5.57 -12.65
CA VAL A 215 11.86 4.33 -12.82
C VAL A 215 12.66 3.16 -12.23
N TYR A 216 11.97 2.31 -11.50
CA TYR A 216 12.49 1.12 -10.85
C TYR A 216 11.73 -0.12 -11.33
N PRO A 217 12.42 -1.26 -11.53
CA PRO A 217 11.74 -2.52 -11.77
C PRO A 217 11.25 -3.12 -10.45
N TYR A 218 10.10 -3.72 -10.46
CA TYR A 218 9.71 -4.67 -9.43
C TYR A 218 9.97 -6.08 -9.95
N LEU A 219 10.86 -6.81 -9.29
CA LEU A 219 11.31 -8.13 -9.75
C LEU A 219 10.80 -9.24 -8.82
N SER A 220 10.48 -10.39 -9.40
CA SER A 220 10.15 -11.61 -8.65
C SER A 220 11.38 -12.16 -7.91
N ASP A 221 11.18 -13.18 -7.08
CA ASP A 221 12.27 -13.91 -6.39
C ASP A 221 13.28 -14.51 -7.40
N SER A 222 12.82 -14.82 -8.64
CA SER A 222 13.66 -15.36 -9.72
C SER A 222 14.30 -14.29 -10.60
N GLY A 223 14.06 -12.99 -10.32
CA GLY A 223 14.61 -11.87 -11.09
C GLY A 223 13.83 -11.52 -12.36
N GLU A 224 12.63 -12.07 -12.55
CA GLU A 224 11.75 -11.68 -13.66
C GLU A 224 11.07 -10.34 -13.37
N ILE A 225 10.90 -9.51 -14.39
CA ILE A 225 10.19 -8.23 -14.26
C ILE A 225 8.70 -8.51 -14.04
N LEU A 226 8.18 -8.10 -12.89
CA LEU A 226 6.76 -8.11 -12.57
C LEU A 226 6.09 -6.83 -13.08
N THR A 227 6.72 -5.69 -12.83
CA THR A 227 6.24 -4.37 -13.26
C THR A 227 7.33 -3.33 -13.14
N TRP A 228 6.98 -2.10 -13.52
CA TRP A 228 7.76 -0.89 -13.29
C TRP A 228 6.95 0.07 -12.42
N PHE A 229 7.64 0.84 -11.59
CA PHE A 229 7.05 1.96 -10.88
C PHE A 229 7.97 3.17 -10.96
N GLY A 230 7.39 4.34 -10.84
CA GLY A 230 8.13 5.59 -11.05
C GLY A 230 8.06 6.52 -9.86
N ARG A 231 9.19 7.13 -9.51
CA ARG A 231 9.25 8.24 -8.58
C ARG A 231 9.17 9.55 -9.32
N ASP A 232 8.30 10.45 -8.89
CA ASP A 232 8.25 11.82 -9.40
C ASP A 232 9.48 12.60 -8.88
N PRO A 233 10.40 13.08 -9.75
CA PRO A 233 11.55 13.85 -9.31
C PRO A 233 11.20 15.24 -8.76
N ASP A 234 10.00 15.76 -9.09
CA ASP A 234 9.49 17.05 -8.64
C ASP A 234 8.60 16.94 -7.39
N TYR A 235 8.46 15.73 -6.80
CA TYR A 235 7.50 15.46 -5.72
C TYR A 235 7.66 16.42 -4.53
N GLU A 236 8.87 16.66 -4.05
CA GLU A 236 9.12 17.49 -2.88
C GLU A 236 8.60 18.92 -3.08
N GLU A 237 8.83 19.49 -4.25
CA GLU A 237 8.37 20.84 -4.60
C GLU A 237 6.84 20.89 -4.77
N LYS A 238 6.29 19.91 -5.49
CA LYS A 238 4.85 19.77 -5.66
C LYS A 238 4.14 19.59 -4.33
N ASN A 239 4.66 18.74 -3.45
CA ASN A 239 4.08 18.48 -2.14
C ASN A 239 4.16 19.71 -1.24
N LYS A 240 5.28 20.45 -1.25
CA LYS A 240 5.41 21.72 -0.52
C LYS A 240 4.39 22.74 -0.98
N THR A 241 4.20 22.87 -2.29
CA THR A 241 3.20 23.77 -2.89
C THR A 241 1.77 23.34 -2.49
N TRP A 242 1.49 22.05 -2.57
CA TRP A 242 0.18 21.49 -2.20
C TRP A 242 -0.14 21.68 -0.71
N LEU A 243 0.85 21.47 0.18
CA LEU A 243 0.68 21.69 1.62
C LEU A 243 0.39 23.17 1.96
N ALA A 244 0.91 24.10 1.15
CA ALA A 244 0.68 25.54 1.30
C ALA A 244 -0.62 26.03 0.62
N SER A 245 -1.29 25.18 -0.19
CA SER A 245 -2.53 25.49 -0.89
C SER A 245 -3.77 25.19 -0.03
N ASP A 246 -4.95 25.49 -0.56
CA ASP A 246 -6.25 25.12 0.01
C ASP A 246 -6.58 23.62 -0.09
N LYS A 247 -5.66 22.82 -0.66
CA LYS A 247 -5.82 21.38 -0.90
C LYS A 247 -7.02 20.99 -1.77
N SER A 248 -7.47 21.90 -2.62
CA SER A 248 -8.55 21.65 -3.59
C SER A 248 -8.11 20.68 -4.69
N GLU A 249 -6.81 20.64 -4.99
CA GLU A 249 -6.22 19.71 -5.93
C GLU A 249 -5.85 18.38 -5.24
N ARG A 250 -5.75 17.31 -6.05
CA ARG A 250 -5.31 16.01 -5.56
C ARG A 250 -3.88 16.09 -5.01
N GLU A 251 -3.66 15.43 -3.87
CA GLU A 251 -2.33 15.28 -3.27
C GLU A 251 -1.33 14.68 -4.26
N PRO A 252 -0.13 15.26 -4.40
CA PRO A 252 0.92 14.72 -5.27
C PRO A 252 1.34 13.32 -4.85
N GLU A 253 1.52 12.43 -5.83
CA GLU A 253 2.00 11.07 -5.59
C GLU A 253 3.53 11.02 -5.63
N LYS A 254 4.15 10.62 -4.53
CA LYS A 254 5.60 10.39 -4.46
C LYS A 254 6.04 9.27 -5.40
N PHE A 255 5.29 8.16 -5.38
CA PHE A 255 5.52 7.01 -6.25
C PHE A 255 4.25 6.68 -7.04
N HIS A 256 4.43 6.41 -8.31
CA HIS A 256 3.39 5.98 -9.22
C HIS A 256 3.56 4.49 -9.54
N PHE A 257 2.57 3.67 -9.20
CA PHE A 257 2.51 2.25 -9.54
C PHE A 257 1.53 2.02 -10.69
N ILE A 258 1.84 1.06 -11.55
CA ILE A 258 0.93 0.67 -12.64
C ILE A 258 -0.34 0.07 -12.02
N LYS A 259 -1.49 0.49 -12.56
CA LYS A 259 -2.79 -0.01 -12.09
C LYS A 259 -2.87 -1.54 -12.26
N GLY A 260 -3.32 -2.21 -11.20
CA GLY A 260 -3.44 -3.69 -11.15
C GLY A 260 -2.21 -4.39 -10.58
N PHE A 261 -1.14 -3.67 -10.23
CA PHE A 261 -0.03 -4.25 -9.49
C PHE A 261 -0.29 -4.20 -7.99
N HIS A 262 -0.24 -5.35 -7.34
CA HIS A 262 -0.43 -5.49 -5.89
C HIS A 262 0.91 -5.49 -5.17
N ARG A 263 1.44 -4.29 -4.86
CA ARG A 263 2.74 -4.14 -4.17
C ARG A 263 2.78 -4.86 -2.82
N GLY A 264 1.65 -4.99 -2.13
CA GLY A 264 1.55 -5.61 -0.81
C GLY A 264 1.81 -7.13 -0.76
N ILE A 265 2.11 -7.77 -1.89
CA ILE A 265 2.47 -9.20 -1.95
C ILE A 265 3.92 -9.44 -2.34
N GLU A 266 4.63 -8.38 -2.68
CA GLU A 266 6.00 -8.44 -3.18
C GLU A 266 6.91 -7.56 -2.30
N LEU A 267 8.22 -7.88 -2.29
CA LEU A 267 9.24 -7.09 -1.62
C LEU A 267 10.24 -6.57 -2.66
N PHE A 268 10.50 -5.27 -2.65
CA PHE A 268 11.50 -4.70 -3.55
C PHE A 268 12.90 -5.24 -3.22
N GLY A 269 13.68 -5.63 -4.22
CA GLY A 269 15.03 -6.15 -4.02
C GLY A 269 15.11 -7.64 -3.67
N GLN A 270 13.98 -8.37 -3.54
CA GLN A 270 13.93 -9.77 -3.13
C GLN A 270 14.80 -10.71 -3.99
N HIS A 271 14.96 -10.41 -5.28
CA HIS A 271 15.81 -11.19 -6.20
C HIS A 271 17.30 -11.17 -5.82
N LYS A 272 17.77 -10.11 -5.16
CA LYS A 272 19.17 -9.95 -4.73
C LYS A 272 19.56 -10.88 -3.58
N LEU A 273 18.58 -11.36 -2.82
CA LEU A 273 18.85 -12.24 -1.66
C LEU A 273 19.43 -13.60 -2.05
N ARG A 274 19.21 -14.03 -3.31
CA ARG A 274 19.73 -15.31 -3.82
C ARG A 274 21.12 -15.19 -4.47
N GLU A 275 21.67 -13.99 -4.53
CA GLU A 275 23.03 -13.79 -5.01
C GLU A 275 24.05 -14.38 -4.01
N PRO A 276 25.11 -15.07 -4.49
CA PRO A 276 26.11 -15.66 -3.60
C PRO A 276 26.75 -14.65 -2.63
N SER A 277 26.92 -13.41 -3.07
CA SER A 277 27.44 -12.30 -2.25
C SER A 277 26.56 -11.94 -1.06
N ALA A 278 25.25 -12.19 -1.14
CA ALA A 278 24.31 -11.90 -0.06
C ALA A 278 24.30 -12.96 1.04
N THR A 279 24.60 -14.22 0.71
CA THR A 279 24.41 -15.39 1.60
C THR A 279 25.15 -15.27 2.93
N ALA A 280 26.42 -14.86 2.91
CA ALA A 280 27.21 -14.71 4.15
C ALA A 280 26.60 -13.65 5.08
N LYS A 281 26.21 -12.53 4.52
CA LYS A 281 25.62 -11.41 5.28
C LYS A 281 24.21 -11.71 5.78
N LEU A 282 23.41 -12.45 5.02
CA LEU A 282 22.09 -12.92 5.46
C LEU A 282 22.19 -13.88 6.65
N LYS A 283 23.24 -14.72 6.69
CA LYS A 283 23.51 -15.59 7.83
C LYS A 283 23.99 -14.83 9.07
N GLU A 284 24.70 -13.72 8.87
CA GLU A 284 25.23 -12.88 9.94
C GLU A 284 24.15 -11.94 10.52
N LEU A 285 23.44 -11.22 9.66
CA LEU A 285 22.59 -10.10 10.03
C LEU A 285 21.09 -10.40 10.00
N GLY A 286 20.72 -11.55 9.42
CA GLY A 286 19.34 -11.78 9.02
C GLY A 286 18.93 -10.98 7.79
N LEU A 287 17.64 -11.01 7.47
CA LEU A 287 17.05 -10.24 6.38
C LEU A 287 16.72 -8.83 6.85
N VAL A 288 17.36 -7.82 6.26
CA VAL A 288 17.07 -6.42 6.59
C VAL A 288 15.83 -5.95 5.83
N LEU A 289 14.85 -5.41 6.56
CA LEU A 289 13.57 -4.89 6.03
C LEU A 289 13.53 -3.39 6.16
N VAL A 290 13.37 -2.68 5.05
CA VAL A 290 13.33 -1.20 4.96
C VAL A 290 12.07 -0.69 4.28
N GLU A 291 11.84 0.64 4.30
CA GLU A 291 10.65 1.23 3.69
C GLU A 291 10.77 1.35 2.17
N GLY A 292 11.84 1.97 1.68
CA GLY A 292 11.92 2.46 0.33
C GLY A 292 12.91 1.71 -0.59
N PRO A 293 12.77 1.90 -1.91
CA PRO A 293 13.68 1.27 -2.87
C PRO A 293 15.10 1.83 -2.77
N ASN A 294 15.26 3.12 -2.44
CA ASN A 294 16.58 3.72 -2.28
C ASN A 294 17.35 3.17 -1.09
N ASP A 295 16.64 2.88 0.02
CA ASP A 295 17.24 2.26 1.20
C ASP A 295 17.82 0.89 0.84
N VAL A 296 17.05 0.08 0.09
CA VAL A 296 17.51 -1.23 -0.40
C VAL A 296 18.75 -1.07 -1.27
N ILE A 297 18.73 -0.15 -2.23
CA ILE A 297 19.85 0.08 -3.14
C ILE A 297 21.08 0.58 -2.36
N ARG A 298 20.88 1.54 -1.45
CA ARG A 298 21.97 2.08 -0.61
C ARG A 298 22.60 0.99 0.25
N LEU A 299 21.80 0.22 0.96
CA LEU A 299 22.30 -0.90 1.76
C LEU A 299 23.00 -1.94 0.88
N GLY A 300 22.48 -2.21 -0.30
CA GLY A 300 23.14 -3.07 -1.30
C GLY A 300 24.51 -2.55 -1.70
N THR A 301 24.72 -1.22 -1.86
CA THR A 301 26.06 -0.65 -2.13
C THR A 301 27.02 -0.77 -0.96
N LEU A 302 26.52 -0.97 0.24
CA LEU A 302 27.29 -1.24 1.46
C LEU A 302 27.51 -2.76 1.70
N GLY A 303 27.04 -3.60 0.79
CA GLY A 303 27.12 -5.06 0.91
C GLY A 303 26.11 -5.65 1.91
N ILE A 304 25.04 -4.93 2.22
CA ILE A 304 24.00 -5.34 3.18
C ILE A 304 22.78 -5.80 2.41
N PRO A 305 22.39 -7.08 2.47
CA PRO A 305 21.21 -7.58 1.79
C PRO A 305 19.94 -7.07 2.49
N ALA A 306 19.12 -6.32 1.74
CA ALA A 306 17.90 -5.74 2.24
C ALA A 306 16.73 -5.91 1.26
N VAL A 307 15.51 -5.82 1.78
CA VAL A 307 14.28 -5.75 0.99
C VAL A 307 13.41 -4.58 1.44
N GLY A 308 12.67 -3.99 0.50
CA GLY A 308 11.82 -2.83 0.74
C GLY A 308 10.33 -3.15 0.65
N LEU A 309 9.56 -2.55 1.54
CA LEU A 309 8.10 -2.62 1.54
C LEU A 309 7.48 -1.78 0.42
N CYS A 310 8.16 -0.73 -0.04
CA CYS A 310 7.63 0.37 -0.84
C CYS A 310 6.40 1.02 -0.20
N SER A 311 6.36 1.03 1.13
CA SER A 311 5.30 1.57 1.98
C SER A 311 5.86 1.78 3.39
N ASN A 312 5.22 2.63 4.19
CA ASN A 312 5.43 2.73 5.64
C ASN A 312 4.66 1.66 6.45
N THR A 313 3.92 0.78 5.78
CA THR A 313 3.16 -0.29 6.39
C THR A 313 3.44 -1.61 5.70
N ILE A 314 3.38 -2.72 6.46
CA ILE A 314 3.56 -4.08 5.95
C ILE A 314 2.20 -4.76 5.78
N SER A 315 2.01 -5.52 4.72
CA SER A 315 0.90 -6.46 4.60
C SER A 315 1.25 -7.80 5.26
N ARG A 316 0.24 -8.63 5.48
CA ARG A 316 0.47 -9.99 6.00
C ARG A 316 1.27 -10.82 5.00
N GLU A 317 0.94 -10.72 3.72
CA GLU A 317 1.62 -11.43 2.64
C GLU A 317 3.11 -11.03 2.53
N GLN A 318 3.41 -9.74 2.71
CA GLN A 318 4.79 -9.27 2.77
C GLN A 318 5.52 -9.80 4.00
N ALA A 319 4.85 -9.87 5.17
CA ALA A 319 5.44 -10.42 6.38
C ALA A 319 5.72 -11.93 6.24
N GLU A 320 4.78 -12.70 5.70
CA GLU A 320 4.95 -14.13 5.40
C GLU A 320 6.08 -14.35 4.40
N LYS A 321 6.17 -13.53 3.34
CA LYS A 321 7.26 -13.57 2.36
C LYS A 321 8.61 -13.23 2.99
N ALA A 322 8.70 -12.18 3.81
CA ALA A 322 9.93 -11.79 4.49
C ALA A 322 10.42 -12.90 5.43
N ALA A 323 9.53 -13.47 6.24
CA ALA A 323 9.85 -14.58 7.13
C ALA A 323 10.31 -15.84 6.36
N ARG A 324 9.66 -16.15 5.23
CA ARG A 324 10.08 -17.25 4.34
C ARG A 324 11.47 -17.00 3.77
N LEU A 325 11.71 -15.82 3.18
CA LEU A 325 13.01 -15.47 2.59
C LEU A 325 14.13 -15.42 3.63
N ALA A 326 13.85 -14.94 4.85
CA ALA A 326 14.82 -14.97 5.95
C ALA A 326 15.27 -16.39 6.30
N ARG A 327 14.36 -17.37 6.30
CA ARG A 327 14.67 -18.78 6.53
C ARG A 327 15.39 -19.45 5.35
N GLU A 328 14.92 -19.19 4.13
CA GLU A 328 15.48 -19.83 2.93
C GLU A 328 16.89 -19.32 2.58
N CYS A 329 17.15 -18.03 2.77
CA CYS A 329 18.37 -17.39 2.31
C CYS A 329 19.35 -17.04 3.45
N GLY A 330 18.89 -16.98 4.71
CA GLY A 330 19.66 -16.47 5.84
C GLY A 330 19.60 -17.35 7.08
N ASN A 331 19.56 -16.71 8.26
CA ASN A 331 19.49 -17.32 9.59
C ASN A 331 18.07 -17.37 10.18
N GLY A 332 17.05 -16.99 9.42
CA GLY A 332 15.67 -16.96 9.86
C GLY A 332 15.28 -15.70 10.64
N VAL A 333 16.18 -14.76 10.87
CA VAL A 333 15.89 -13.50 11.57
C VAL A 333 15.51 -12.42 10.57
N VAL A 334 14.52 -11.58 10.91
CA VAL A 334 14.19 -10.34 10.19
C VAL A 334 14.65 -9.15 11.02
N THR A 335 15.50 -8.31 10.46
CA THR A 335 15.94 -7.03 11.06
C THR A 335 15.11 -5.91 10.51
N ILE A 336 14.25 -5.31 11.34
CA ILE A 336 13.44 -4.14 10.96
C ILE A 336 14.31 -2.89 11.02
N PHE A 337 14.35 -2.14 9.91
CA PHE A 337 15.20 -0.97 9.73
C PHE A 337 14.47 0.11 8.94
N LEU A 338 13.30 0.54 9.44
CA LEU A 338 12.47 1.59 8.84
C LEU A 338 13.02 2.97 9.17
N ASP A 339 12.44 4.03 8.60
CA ASP A 339 12.84 5.41 8.87
C ASP A 339 12.79 5.72 10.38
N CYS A 340 13.78 6.46 10.90
CA CYS A 340 13.87 6.77 12.31
C CYS A 340 13.09 8.06 12.64
N ASP A 341 11.81 8.06 12.32
CA ASP A 341 10.87 9.15 12.55
C ASP A 341 9.54 8.60 13.13
N PRO A 342 8.57 9.45 13.51
CA PRO A 342 7.31 8.99 14.08
C PRO A 342 6.49 8.07 13.16
N GLU A 343 6.55 8.27 11.82
CA GLU A 343 5.84 7.42 10.87
C GLU A 343 6.50 6.04 10.76
N GLY A 344 7.82 6.00 10.64
CA GLY A 344 8.59 4.76 10.62
C GLY A 344 8.50 3.99 11.94
N GLU A 345 8.43 4.66 13.10
CA GLU A 345 8.17 3.98 14.38
C GLU A 345 6.78 3.32 14.45
N ASN A 346 5.77 3.94 13.87
CA ASN A 346 4.44 3.33 13.77
C ASN A 346 4.45 2.12 12.81
N GLY A 347 5.11 2.26 11.66
CA GLY A 347 5.35 1.15 10.72
C GLY A 347 6.10 0.00 11.37
N MET A 348 7.14 0.29 12.16
CA MET A 348 7.92 -0.70 12.90
C MET A 348 7.06 -1.50 13.89
N LYS A 349 6.18 -0.84 14.66
CA LYS A 349 5.25 -1.52 15.57
C LYS A 349 4.33 -2.47 14.83
N GLN A 350 3.84 -2.07 13.66
CA GLN A 350 3.02 -2.92 12.81
C GLN A 350 3.83 -4.11 12.26
N CYS A 351 5.06 -3.87 11.78
CA CYS A 351 5.95 -4.93 11.33
C CYS A 351 6.22 -5.94 12.44
N LEU A 352 6.49 -5.49 13.67
CA LEU A 352 6.65 -6.35 14.83
C LEU A 352 5.40 -7.22 15.08
N GLY A 353 4.20 -6.62 15.00
CA GLY A 353 2.94 -7.32 15.24
C GLY A 353 2.72 -8.51 14.31
N TYR A 354 3.12 -8.38 13.03
CA TYR A 354 3.00 -9.47 12.05
C TYR A 354 4.21 -10.42 12.08
N LEU A 355 5.43 -9.89 12.09
CA LEU A 355 6.65 -10.70 11.93
C LEU A 355 6.98 -11.53 13.16
N ALA A 356 6.75 -11.01 14.38
CA ALA A 356 7.05 -11.74 15.60
C ALA A 356 6.24 -13.04 15.79
N GLN A 357 5.12 -13.16 15.09
CA GLN A 357 4.33 -14.39 15.02
C GLN A 357 4.90 -15.44 14.06
N LEU A 358 5.79 -15.03 13.16
CA LEU A 358 6.27 -15.83 12.04
C LEU A 358 7.75 -16.21 12.16
N THR A 359 8.56 -15.34 12.78
CA THR A 359 10.02 -15.50 12.81
C THR A 359 10.63 -14.64 13.91
N PRO A 360 11.86 -14.94 14.39
CA PRO A 360 12.60 -14.01 15.25
C PRO A 360 12.82 -12.66 14.57
N VAL A 361 12.65 -11.59 15.36
CA VAL A 361 12.74 -10.21 14.86
C VAL A 361 13.70 -9.42 15.74
N GLN A 362 14.52 -8.59 15.13
CA GLN A 362 15.35 -7.59 15.81
C GLN A 362 15.16 -6.19 15.21
N LEU A 363 15.51 -5.16 15.95
CA LEU A 363 15.40 -3.77 15.54
C LEU A 363 16.78 -3.20 15.31
N ALA A 364 17.01 -2.59 14.15
CA ALA A 364 18.29 -1.94 13.86
C ALA A 364 18.43 -0.62 14.63
N TRP A 365 17.34 0.15 14.72
CA TRP A 365 17.28 1.40 15.48
C TRP A 365 15.85 1.79 15.92
N THR A 366 15.79 2.75 16.84
CA THR A 366 14.61 3.50 17.22
C THR A 366 15.04 4.92 17.59
N SER A 367 14.10 5.84 17.77
CA SER A 367 14.38 7.20 18.23
C SER A 367 15.11 7.28 19.58
N LYS A 368 15.05 6.22 20.40
CA LYS A 368 15.67 6.13 21.72
C LYS A 368 17.01 5.41 21.74
N MET A 369 17.30 4.58 20.73
CA MET A 369 18.56 3.86 20.64
C MET A 369 19.70 4.81 20.25
N TYR A 370 20.93 4.42 20.55
CA TYR A 370 22.16 5.20 20.25
C TYR A 370 22.12 6.65 20.77
N GLY A 371 21.42 6.89 21.91
CA GLY A 371 21.27 8.22 22.44
C GLY A 371 20.50 9.21 21.56
N GLY A 372 19.66 8.70 20.64
CA GLY A 372 18.89 9.52 19.70
C GLY A 372 19.69 10.02 18.48
N LYS A 373 20.90 9.54 18.26
CA LYS A 373 21.81 9.93 17.18
C LYS A 373 21.16 9.87 15.78
N PHE A 374 20.27 8.92 15.57
CA PHE A 374 19.68 8.64 14.26
C PHE A 374 18.28 9.23 14.07
N ASN A 375 17.79 10.04 15.02
CA ASN A 375 16.46 10.65 14.90
C ASN A 375 16.31 11.46 13.60
N GLY A 376 15.21 11.24 12.88
CA GLY A 376 14.93 11.87 11.60
C GLY A 376 15.77 11.34 10.42
N ARG A 377 16.51 10.25 10.61
CA ARG A 377 17.37 9.64 9.60
C ARG A 377 16.65 8.51 8.87
N GLN A 378 17.04 8.30 7.63
CA GLN A 378 16.61 7.19 6.77
C GLN A 378 17.80 6.27 6.50
N PRO A 379 17.60 4.95 6.28
CA PRO A 379 18.70 4.02 5.97
C PRO A 379 19.54 4.44 4.78
N GLU A 380 18.95 5.10 3.75
CA GLU A 380 19.69 5.61 2.59
C GLU A 380 20.76 6.66 2.95
N SER A 381 20.64 7.31 4.10
CA SER A 381 21.52 8.39 4.54
C SER A 381 22.76 7.93 5.34
N LEU A 382 22.86 6.62 5.61
CA LEU A 382 23.95 6.09 6.46
C LEU A 382 25.31 6.09 5.77
N SER A 383 26.36 6.39 6.59
CA SER A 383 27.73 6.05 6.25
C SER A 383 28.04 4.60 6.59
N ILE A 384 29.20 4.11 6.10
CA ILE A 384 29.64 2.75 6.41
C ILE A 384 30.03 2.61 7.88
N GLU A 385 30.55 3.66 8.50
CA GLU A 385 30.92 3.71 9.92
C GLU A 385 29.69 3.62 10.81
N GLU A 386 28.64 4.39 10.50
CA GLU A 386 27.36 4.34 11.20
C GLU A 386 26.70 2.97 11.07
N TRP A 387 26.77 2.36 9.89
CA TRP A 387 26.31 0.98 9.75
C TRP A 387 27.10 -0.01 10.61
N ARG A 388 28.43 0.12 10.68
CA ARG A 388 29.24 -0.75 11.53
C ARG A 388 28.88 -0.64 13.02
N GLU A 389 28.51 0.56 13.47
CA GLU A 389 28.01 0.76 14.84
C GLU A 389 26.70 0.00 15.08
N ILE A 390 25.75 0.11 14.14
CA ILE A 390 24.46 -0.60 14.18
C ILE A 390 24.69 -2.11 14.13
N ALA A 391 25.47 -2.59 13.18
CA ALA A 391 25.79 -4.01 13.03
C ALA A 391 26.47 -4.61 14.28
N GLY A 392 27.38 -3.84 14.90
CA GLY A 392 28.01 -4.23 16.17
C GLY A 392 27.03 -4.29 17.35
N PHE A 393 25.96 -3.53 17.34
CA PHE A 393 24.87 -3.64 18.30
C PHE A 393 24.02 -4.90 18.03
N LEU A 394 23.63 -5.13 16.79
CA LEU A 394 22.85 -6.32 16.39
C LEU A 394 23.57 -7.62 16.74
N ALA A 395 24.87 -7.72 16.47
CA ALA A 395 25.69 -8.91 16.76
C ALA A 395 25.81 -9.23 18.26
N ARG A 396 25.58 -8.26 19.16
CA ARG A 396 25.60 -8.47 20.62
C ARG A 396 24.25 -8.89 21.18
N SER A 397 23.21 -8.74 20.39
CA SER A 397 21.82 -9.03 20.78
C SER A 397 21.37 -10.43 20.36
N THR A 398 22.20 -11.15 19.58
CA THR A 398 22.06 -12.55 19.19
C THR A 398 22.94 -13.42 20.07
#